data_9c0adb1f5f2280257eab79510e2161bb
#
_entry.id   9c0adb1f5f2280257eab79510e2161bb
#
_cell.length_a   1.000
_cell.length_b   1.000
_cell.length_c   1.000
_cell.angle_alpha   90.00
_cell.angle_beta   90.00
_cell.angle_gamma   90.00
#
_symmetry.space_group_name_H-M   'P 1'
#
loop_
_entity.id
_entity.type
_entity.pdbx_description
1 polymer ?
#
loop_
_entity_poly.entity_id
_entity_poly.type
_entity_poly.pdbx_seq_one_letter_code
_entity_poly.pdbx_strand_id
1 'polypeptide(L)'
;MADHGKAKRGIPPKSDFNAWYPAIVEIAELVDKRYPIKGMDVWRPYGWKAMRCIDSLTHSEMERTGHDEVRFPLLIPEDLLEKENRLVSLLKRAREEGVDPSELRVDEEDAGFKKEVYWVRHAGETDLDVPMFLRPTSETAMYTLFPLWIRSHVDLPLKTYQIVNTFRYETKQTRSFIRVREIHFFEAHTAHVDEACASRQIEEDLDIVGRLMTNMSLPVIISKRPVWDTFPGAWYTIAIDVIMPNGRTLQVASCHHYKDQWAKAFDITYQNEDGDTQYLSLIHI
;
A
#
# COMPACT_ATOMS: atom_id res chain seq x y z
N MET A 1 -20.99 -15.07 -38.65
CA MET A 1 -21.13 -15.27 -37.18
C MET A 1 -20.46 -16.58 -36.86
N ALA A 2 -19.20 -16.52 -36.41
CA ALA A 2 -18.46 -17.73 -36.04
C ALA A 2 -18.80 -18.04 -34.57
N ASP A 3 -19.53 -19.11 -34.39
CA ASP A 3 -19.76 -19.75 -33.08
C ASP A 3 -18.44 -20.31 -32.59
N HIS A 4 -17.75 -19.56 -31.72
CA HIS A 4 -16.60 -20.08 -31.01
C HIS A 4 -17.12 -21.00 -29.90
N GLY A 5 -17.34 -22.27 -30.25
CA GLY A 5 -17.67 -23.34 -29.34
C GLY A 5 -16.75 -23.33 -28.12
N LYS A 6 -17.21 -22.73 -27.04
CA LYS A 6 -16.60 -22.89 -25.71
C LYS A 6 -16.72 -24.35 -25.33
N ALA A 7 -15.67 -25.14 -25.58
CA ALA A 7 -15.57 -26.45 -24.97
C ALA A 7 -15.83 -26.25 -23.47
N LYS A 8 -16.83 -26.93 -22.89
CA LYS A 8 -17.08 -26.99 -21.44
C LYS A 8 -15.87 -27.67 -20.78
N ARG A 9 -14.79 -26.92 -20.55
CA ARG A 9 -13.71 -27.38 -19.68
C ARG A 9 -14.33 -27.49 -18.30
N GLY A 10 -14.37 -28.70 -17.76
CA GLY A 10 -14.77 -28.92 -16.36
C GLY A 10 -13.89 -28.07 -15.44
N ILE A 11 -14.48 -27.54 -14.37
CA ILE A 11 -13.71 -26.79 -13.34
C ILE A 11 -12.79 -27.81 -12.65
N PRO A 12 -11.47 -27.60 -12.65
CA PRO A 12 -10.53 -28.44 -11.89
C PRO A 12 -10.91 -28.49 -10.41
N PRO A 13 -10.57 -29.55 -9.68
CA PRO A 13 -10.85 -29.63 -8.25
C PRO A 13 -10.07 -28.56 -7.48
N LYS A 14 -10.68 -27.99 -6.44
CA LYS A 14 -10.07 -26.95 -5.59
C LYS A 14 -8.77 -27.42 -4.90
N SER A 15 -8.60 -28.73 -4.73
CA SER A 15 -7.37 -29.34 -4.23
C SER A 15 -6.17 -29.09 -5.15
N ASP A 16 -6.38 -28.96 -6.47
CA ASP A 16 -5.38 -28.41 -7.40
C ASP A 16 -5.62 -26.90 -7.55
N PHE A 17 -5.19 -26.14 -6.56
CA PHE A 17 -5.40 -24.69 -6.54
C PHE A 17 -4.77 -23.97 -7.74
N ASN A 18 -3.64 -24.46 -8.26
CA ASN A 18 -2.97 -23.83 -9.39
C ASN A 18 -3.76 -23.95 -10.69
N ALA A 19 -4.45 -25.04 -10.91
CA ALA A 19 -5.33 -25.21 -12.05
C ALA A 19 -6.74 -24.62 -11.79
N TRP A 20 -7.26 -24.77 -10.57
CA TRP A 20 -8.60 -24.31 -10.20
C TRP A 20 -8.74 -22.78 -10.24
N TYR A 21 -7.80 -22.05 -9.64
CA TYR A 21 -7.91 -20.60 -9.48
C TYR A 21 -8.00 -19.84 -10.82
N PRO A 22 -7.09 -20.02 -11.78
CA PRO A 22 -7.23 -19.35 -13.07
C PRO A 22 -8.48 -19.82 -13.84
N ALA A 23 -8.89 -21.08 -13.72
CA ALA A 23 -10.09 -21.57 -14.37
C ALA A 23 -11.37 -20.92 -13.81
N ILE A 24 -11.48 -20.77 -12.47
CA ILE A 24 -12.65 -20.13 -11.88
C ILE A 24 -12.72 -18.63 -12.22
N VAL A 25 -11.60 -17.94 -12.23
CA VAL A 25 -11.52 -16.51 -12.62
C VAL A 25 -12.01 -16.31 -14.05
N GLU A 26 -11.63 -17.22 -14.96
CA GLU A 26 -12.06 -17.18 -16.38
C GLU A 26 -13.52 -17.58 -16.54
N ILE A 27 -13.97 -18.71 -15.97
CA ILE A 27 -15.32 -19.26 -16.13
C ILE A 27 -16.36 -18.32 -15.49
N ALA A 28 -16.07 -17.75 -14.32
CA ALA A 28 -16.92 -16.78 -13.67
C ALA A 28 -16.85 -15.39 -14.31
N GLU A 29 -16.03 -15.22 -15.35
CA GLU A 29 -15.87 -13.97 -16.09
C GLU A 29 -15.55 -12.77 -15.18
N LEU A 30 -14.69 -12.97 -14.17
CA LEU A 30 -14.33 -11.92 -13.22
C LEU A 30 -13.45 -10.85 -13.84
N VAL A 31 -12.47 -11.27 -14.66
CA VAL A 31 -11.59 -10.38 -15.43
C VAL A 31 -11.34 -10.90 -16.84
N ASP A 32 -10.90 -10.01 -17.72
CA ASP A 32 -10.42 -10.35 -19.07
C ASP A 32 -8.90 -10.10 -19.13
N LYS A 33 -8.13 -11.17 -19.34
CA LYS A 33 -6.66 -11.14 -19.39
C LYS A 33 -6.10 -10.87 -20.80
N ARG A 34 -6.96 -10.70 -21.79
CA ARG A 34 -6.55 -10.48 -23.19
C ARG A 34 -6.13 -9.05 -23.47
N TYR A 35 -6.25 -8.15 -22.49
CA TYR A 35 -5.69 -6.81 -22.58
C TYR A 35 -4.17 -6.89 -22.83
N PRO A 36 -3.61 -6.13 -23.78
CA PRO A 36 -2.25 -6.37 -24.30
C PRO A 36 -1.11 -5.96 -23.35
N ILE A 37 -1.41 -5.69 -22.09
CA ILE A 37 -0.38 -5.39 -21.06
C ILE A 37 -0.42 -6.46 -19.99
N LYS A 38 0.69 -7.19 -19.85
CA LYS A 38 0.81 -8.25 -18.84
C LYS A 38 0.60 -7.71 -17.43
N GLY A 39 -0.32 -8.33 -16.68
CA GLY A 39 -0.61 -7.98 -15.28
C GLY A 39 -1.48 -6.75 -15.10
N MET A 40 -2.11 -6.27 -16.20
CA MET A 40 -3.16 -5.26 -16.17
C MET A 40 -4.42 -5.90 -16.76
N ASP A 41 -5.26 -6.45 -15.90
CA ASP A 41 -6.45 -7.19 -16.27
C ASP A 41 -7.65 -6.25 -16.37
N VAL A 42 -8.54 -6.47 -17.37
CA VAL A 42 -9.79 -5.74 -17.45
C VAL A 42 -10.80 -6.35 -16.49
N TRP A 43 -11.25 -5.62 -15.50
CA TRP A 43 -12.33 -6.05 -14.60
C TRP A 43 -13.65 -6.15 -15.35
N ARG A 44 -14.26 -7.34 -15.33
CA ARG A 44 -15.59 -7.54 -15.94
C ARG A 44 -16.68 -7.15 -14.94
N PRO A 45 -17.93 -6.91 -15.41
CA PRO A 45 -19.00 -6.36 -14.57
C PRO A 45 -19.22 -7.13 -13.26
N TYR A 46 -19.15 -8.45 -13.27
CA TYR A 46 -19.34 -9.26 -12.06
C TYR A 46 -18.18 -9.10 -11.07
N GLY A 47 -16.94 -9.20 -11.56
CA GLY A 47 -15.75 -8.98 -10.73
C GLY A 47 -15.69 -7.57 -10.14
N TRP A 48 -15.99 -6.55 -10.97
CA TRP A 48 -16.02 -5.16 -10.52
C TRP A 48 -17.13 -4.89 -9.51
N LYS A 49 -18.30 -5.49 -9.68
CA LYS A 49 -19.39 -5.37 -8.69
C LYS A 49 -18.99 -5.96 -7.33
N ALA A 50 -18.31 -7.10 -7.32
CA ALA A 50 -17.79 -7.68 -6.09
C ALA A 50 -16.76 -6.76 -5.41
N MET A 51 -15.83 -6.17 -6.16
CA MET A 51 -14.85 -5.21 -5.63
C MET A 51 -15.54 -3.99 -5.03
N ARG A 52 -16.52 -3.41 -5.71
CA ARG A 52 -17.28 -2.27 -5.17
C ARG A 52 -18.02 -2.58 -3.86
N CYS A 53 -18.42 -3.82 -3.63
CA CYS A 53 -18.97 -4.22 -2.33
C CYS A 53 -17.89 -4.19 -1.25
N ILE A 54 -16.66 -4.60 -1.57
CA ILE A 54 -15.52 -4.52 -0.65
C ILE A 54 -15.18 -3.04 -0.37
N ASP A 55 -15.13 -2.19 -1.41
CA ASP A 55 -14.91 -0.76 -1.25
C ASP A 55 -15.94 -0.14 -0.31
N SER A 56 -17.23 -0.46 -0.48
CA SER A 56 -18.31 0.06 0.39
C SER A 56 -18.13 -0.36 1.86
N LEU A 57 -17.70 -1.60 2.11
CA LEU A 57 -17.38 -2.06 3.47
C LEU A 57 -16.19 -1.27 4.03
N THR A 58 -15.16 -1.07 3.21
CA THR A 58 -13.96 -0.31 3.60
C THR A 58 -14.31 1.14 3.93
N HIS A 59 -15.04 1.84 3.06
CA HIS A 59 -15.52 3.20 3.33
C HIS A 59 -16.30 3.28 4.64
N SER A 60 -17.23 2.34 4.88
CA SER A 60 -18.04 2.35 6.11
C SER A 60 -17.20 2.16 7.39
N GLU A 61 -16.15 1.34 7.35
CA GLU A 61 -15.25 1.16 8.50
C GLU A 61 -14.35 2.39 8.71
N MET A 62 -13.85 3.02 7.63
CA MET A 62 -13.05 4.24 7.71
C MET A 62 -13.87 5.43 8.26
N GLU A 63 -15.10 5.62 7.76
CA GLU A 63 -16.02 6.65 8.27
C GLU A 63 -16.36 6.41 9.75
N ARG A 64 -16.61 5.16 10.14
CA ARG A 64 -16.90 4.78 11.54
C ARG A 64 -15.79 5.21 12.51
N THR A 65 -14.55 5.18 12.05
CA THR A 65 -13.36 5.50 12.85
C THR A 65 -12.84 6.91 12.64
N GLY A 66 -13.59 7.74 11.90
CA GLY A 66 -13.29 9.16 11.70
C GLY A 66 -12.10 9.41 10.78
N HIS A 67 -11.89 8.55 9.80
CA HIS A 67 -10.93 8.78 8.73
C HIS A 67 -11.59 9.55 7.59
N ASP A 68 -10.92 10.57 7.08
CA ASP A 68 -11.37 11.37 5.95
C ASP A 68 -10.82 10.81 4.63
N GLU A 69 -11.71 10.65 3.63
CA GLU A 69 -11.29 10.24 2.30
C GLU A 69 -10.57 11.37 1.60
N VAL A 70 -9.39 11.07 1.06
CA VAL A 70 -8.59 12.00 0.25
C VAL A 70 -8.30 11.40 -1.12
N ARG A 71 -7.83 12.21 -2.06
CA ARG A 71 -7.41 11.73 -3.37
C ARG A 71 -6.15 12.46 -3.83
N PHE A 72 -5.04 11.77 -3.76
CA PHE A 72 -3.76 12.27 -4.24
C PHE A 72 -3.54 12.00 -5.72
N PRO A 73 -2.74 12.82 -6.41
CA PRO A 73 -2.39 12.61 -7.81
C PRO A 73 -1.71 11.26 -8.05
N LEU A 74 -1.92 10.71 -9.24
CA LEU A 74 -1.32 9.47 -9.69
C LEU A 74 0.20 9.60 -9.92
N LEU A 75 0.62 10.75 -10.45
CA LEU A 75 2.01 11.03 -10.82
C LEU A 75 2.76 11.66 -9.64
N ILE A 76 3.95 11.14 -9.38
CA ILE A 76 4.86 11.61 -8.34
C ILE A 76 6.17 12.05 -9.01
N PRO A 77 6.72 13.24 -8.71
CA PRO A 77 8.02 13.68 -9.22
C PRO A 77 9.19 12.85 -8.70
N GLU A 78 10.25 12.70 -9.51
CA GLU A 78 11.42 11.85 -9.19
C GLU A 78 12.15 12.27 -7.92
N ASP A 79 12.26 13.58 -7.67
CA ASP A 79 12.96 14.13 -6.50
C ASP A 79 12.34 13.67 -5.16
N LEU A 80 11.03 13.49 -5.14
CA LEU A 80 10.36 12.95 -3.95
C LEU A 80 10.69 11.47 -3.72
N LEU A 81 10.88 10.68 -4.79
CA LEU A 81 11.32 9.29 -4.68
C LEU A 81 12.75 9.18 -4.16
N GLU A 82 13.61 10.10 -4.54
CA GLU A 82 14.99 10.16 -4.04
C GLU A 82 15.03 10.41 -2.53
N LYS A 83 14.18 11.31 -2.04
CA LYS A 83 14.04 11.59 -0.61
C LYS A 83 13.61 10.35 0.17
N GLU A 84 12.62 9.61 -0.34
CA GLU A 84 12.16 8.35 0.25
C GLU A 84 13.26 7.28 0.23
N ASN A 85 13.92 7.07 -0.91
CA ASN A 85 14.99 6.08 -1.05
C ASN A 85 16.14 6.33 -0.06
N ARG A 86 16.55 7.58 0.12
CA ARG A 86 17.57 7.96 1.10
C ARG A 86 17.16 7.54 2.52
N LEU A 87 15.91 7.83 2.90
CA LEU A 87 15.39 7.42 4.21
C LEU A 87 15.41 5.90 4.38
N VAL A 88 14.86 5.17 3.40
CA VAL A 88 14.75 3.70 3.47
C VAL A 88 16.14 3.06 3.56
N SER A 89 17.11 3.52 2.77
CA SER A 89 18.49 3.04 2.81
C SER A 89 19.14 3.29 4.17
N LEU A 90 18.96 4.49 4.72
CA LEU A 90 19.50 4.85 6.03
C LEU A 90 18.90 3.98 7.14
N LEU A 91 17.58 3.79 7.14
CA LEU A 91 16.91 2.95 8.15
C LEU A 91 17.28 1.47 8.03
N LYS A 92 17.52 0.97 6.82
CA LYS A 92 17.99 -0.39 6.59
C LYS A 92 19.39 -0.58 7.17
N ARG A 93 20.33 0.31 6.87
CA ARG A 93 21.71 0.28 7.39
C ARG A 93 21.72 0.40 8.91
N ALA A 94 20.99 1.35 9.48
CA ALA A 94 20.89 1.52 10.94
C ALA A 94 20.45 0.22 11.63
N ARG A 95 19.50 -0.47 11.01
CA ARG A 95 19.00 -1.76 11.51
C ARG A 95 20.04 -2.88 11.40
N GLU A 96 20.76 -2.96 10.28
CA GLU A 96 21.82 -3.96 10.06
C GLU A 96 23.02 -3.74 10.97
N GLU A 97 23.41 -2.49 11.22
CA GLU A 97 24.55 -2.10 12.07
C GLU A 97 24.18 -1.99 13.56
N GLY A 98 22.87 -1.96 13.90
CA GLY A 98 22.38 -1.84 15.27
C GLY A 98 22.63 -0.48 15.90
N VAL A 99 22.70 0.58 15.10
CA VAL A 99 22.97 1.97 15.49
C VAL A 99 21.77 2.88 15.28
N ASP A 100 21.80 4.07 15.87
CA ASP A 100 20.75 5.07 15.60
C ASP A 100 20.88 5.60 14.18
N PRO A 101 19.77 5.74 13.41
CA PRO A 101 19.80 6.29 12.06
C PRO A 101 20.47 7.66 11.94
N SER A 102 20.41 8.48 12.99
CA SER A 102 21.05 9.81 13.01
C SER A 102 22.58 9.77 12.99
N GLU A 103 23.18 8.63 13.32
CA GLU A 103 24.64 8.43 13.34
C GLU A 103 25.20 8.04 11.97
N LEU A 104 24.34 7.69 11.01
CA LEU A 104 24.73 7.22 9.69
C LEU A 104 24.70 8.32 8.63
N ARG A 105 25.63 8.23 7.67
CA ARG A 105 25.59 9.00 6.44
C ARG A 105 24.96 8.20 5.33
N VAL A 106 24.17 8.87 4.48
CA VAL A 106 23.53 8.25 3.31
C VAL A 106 24.53 8.16 2.17
N ASP A 107 24.78 6.95 1.67
CA ASP A 107 25.51 6.73 0.40
C ASP A 107 24.51 6.70 -0.76
N GLU A 108 24.88 7.30 -1.91
CA GLU A 108 23.97 7.56 -3.04
C GLU A 108 23.53 6.30 -3.83
N GLU A 109 24.05 5.11 -3.53
CA GLU A 109 23.92 3.93 -4.38
C GLU A 109 22.71 3.00 -4.11
N ASP A 110 21.94 3.22 -3.08
CA ASP A 110 20.82 2.30 -2.77
C ASP A 110 19.53 2.68 -3.53
N ALA A 111 19.21 1.85 -4.50
CA ALA A 111 18.18 2.10 -5.52
C ALA A 111 16.77 1.63 -5.13
N GLY A 112 16.32 1.79 -3.88
CA GLY A 112 14.97 1.53 -3.39
C GLY A 112 13.91 1.11 -4.44
N PHE A 113 12.79 1.78 -4.51
CA PHE A 113 11.72 1.53 -5.49
C PHE A 113 12.04 1.91 -6.95
N LYS A 114 13.18 2.55 -7.26
CA LYS A 114 13.52 2.98 -8.65
C LYS A 114 13.40 1.87 -9.69
N LYS A 115 13.58 0.61 -9.30
CA LYS A 115 13.50 -0.56 -10.21
C LYS A 115 12.09 -1.08 -10.43
N GLU A 116 11.12 -0.67 -9.60
CA GLU A 116 9.76 -1.22 -9.60
C GLU A 116 8.70 -0.23 -10.05
N VAL A 117 9.05 1.03 -10.28
CA VAL A 117 8.10 2.05 -10.74
C VAL A 117 8.00 2.14 -12.26
N TYR A 118 6.84 2.59 -12.74
CA TYR A 118 6.64 2.98 -14.14
C TYR A 118 6.99 4.45 -14.30
N TRP A 119 7.92 4.76 -15.16
CA TRP A 119 8.37 6.12 -15.44
C TRP A 119 7.53 6.80 -16.51
N VAL A 120 7.24 8.09 -16.30
CA VAL A 120 6.64 9.00 -17.25
C VAL A 120 7.66 10.11 -17.51
N ARG A 121 8.21 10.14 -18.73
CA ARG A 121 9.27 11.06 -19.13
C ARG A 121 8.84 12.07 -20.18
N HIS A 122 7.71 11.81 -20.85
CA HIS A 122 7.20 12.64 -21.93
C HIS A 122 5.74 12.97 -21.72
N ALA A 123 5.34 14.17 -22.16
CA ALA A 123 3.96 14.59 -22.34
C ALA A 123 3.76 14.94 -23.82
N GLY A 124 3.06 14.06 -24.56
CA GLY A 124 3.06 14.11 -26.02
C GLY A 124 4.46 13.84 -26.57
N GLU A 125 5.00 14.77 -27.36
CA GLU A 125 6.34 14.69 -27.95
C GLU A 125 7.38 15.50 -27.12
N THR A 126 6.97 16.12 -26.01
CA THR A 126 7.83 16.98 -25.19
C THR A 126 8.39 16.21 -24.02
N ASP A 127 9.70 16.26 -23.81
CA ASP A 127 10.34 15.78 -22.58
C ASP A 127 9.85 16.59 -21.39
N LEU A 128 9.57 15.91 -20.28
CA LEU A 128 9.25 16.58 -19.03
C LEU A 128 10.54 17.11 -18.39
N ASP A 129 10.52 18.34 -17.89
CA ASP A 129 11.64 18.94 -17.16
C ASP A 129 12.00 18.13 -15.91
N VAL A 130 11.01 17.57 -15.24
CA VAL A 130 11.16 16.65 -14.11
C VAL A 130 10.50 15.32 -14.45
N PRO A 131 11.25 14.22 -14.52
CA PRO A 131 10.67 12.89 -14.68
C PRO A 131 9.69 12.58 -13.55
N MET A 132 8.61 11.90 -13.89
CA MET A 132 7.60 11.47 -12.92
C MET A 132 7.47 9.95 -12.96
N PHE A 133 6.80 9.38 -11.96
CA PHE A 133 6.48 7.97 -11.95
C PHE A 133 5.05 7.73 -11.47
N LEU A 134 4.49 6.60 -11.87
CA LEU A 134 3.20 6.13 -11.36
C LEU A 134 3.41 5.61 -9.94
N ARG A 135 2.60 6.07 -8.99
CA ARG A 135 2.73 5.71 -7.56
C ARG A 135 2.71 4.19 -7.34
N PRO A 136 3.69 3.61 -6.65
CA PRO A 136 3.65 2.24 -6.15
C PRO A 136 2.88 2.13 -4.81
N THR A 137 2.80 3.23 -4.07
CA THR A 137 2.12 3.56 -2.83
C THR A 137 2.15 5.08 -2.69
N SER A 138 1.58 5.69 -1.67
CA SER A 138 1.37 7.15 -1.62
C SER A 138 2.08 7.88 -0.49
N GLU A 139 2.92 7.22 0.32
CA GLU A 139 3.66 7.88 1.40
C GLU A 139 4.38 9.13 0.89
N THR A 140 5.13 8.97 -0.19
CA THR A 140 5.92 10.05 -0.81
C THR A 140 5.08 11.27 -1.15
N ALA A 141 3.88 11.06 -1.71
CA ALA A 141 2.96 12.13 -2.07
C ALA A 141 2.29 12.73 -0.83
N MET A 142 1.76 11.89 0.06
CA MET A 142 0.99 12.34 1.23
C MET A 142 1.87 13.09 2.23
N TYR A 143 3.04 12.55 2.54
CA TYR A 143 3.93 13.14 3.54
C TYR A 143 4.59 14.45 3.07
N THR A 144 4.54 14.76 1.77
CA THR A 144 4.88 16.08 1.24
C THR A 144 3.82 17.12 1.58
N LEU A 145 2.56 16.75 1.72
CA LEU A 145 1.44 17.66 2.00
C LEU A 145 1.11 17.76 3.49
N PHE A 146 1.41 16.74 4.30
CA PHE A 146 1.11 16.74 5.73
C PHE A 146 1.70 17.95 6.48
N PRO A 147 2.95 18.44 6.20
CA PRO A 147 3.46 19.66 6.84
C PRO A 147 2.62 20.91 6.57
N LEU A 148 1.86 20.92 5.48
CA LEU A 148 0.98 22.04 5.12
C LEU A 148 -0.39 21.95 5.81
N TRP A 149 -0.83 20.75 6.17
CA TRP A 149 -2.12 20.51 6.80
C TRP A 149 -2.04 20.48 8.33
N ILE A 150 -0.90 20.03 8.88
CA ILE A 150 -0.66 19.92 10.32
C ILE A 150 0.21 21.10 10.75
N ARG A 151 -0.31 21.94 11.65
CA ARG A 151 0.41 23.10 12.19
C ARG A 151 0.55 23.03 13.69
N SER A 152 -0.45 22.49 14.37
CA SER A 152 -0.49 22.41 15.82
C SER A 152 -1.15 21.11 16.30
N HIS A 153 -1.08 20.88 17.61
CA HIS A 153 -1.67 19.70 18.24
C HIS A 153 -3.19 19.58 18.00
N VAL A 154 -3.91 20.68 17.70
CA VAL A 154 -5.36 20.63 17.43
C VAL A 154 -5.69 20.00 16.07
N ASP A 155 -4.72 19.90 15.15
CA ASP A 155 -4.87 19.26 13.86
C ASP A 155 -4.63 17.73 13.94
N LEU A 156 -4.29 17.21 15.14
CA LEU A 156 -3.95 15.81 15.38
C LEU A 156 -4.98 15.11 16.29
N PRO A 157 -5.25 13.83 16.09
CA PRO A 157 -4.69 12.99 15.02
C PRO A 157 -5.29 13.34 13.65
N LEU A 158 -4.45 13.47 12.62
CA LEU A 158 -4.90 13.50 11.24
C LEU A 158 -5.07 12.06 10.76
N LYS A 159 -6.27 11.71 10.28
CA LYS A 159 -6.59 10.37 9.79
C LYS A 159 -7.13 10.47 8.37
N THR A 160 -6.36 9.97 7.41
CA THR A 160 -6.73 10.02 5.98
C THR A 160 -6.65 8.65 5.34
N TYR A 161 -7.49 8.40 4.33
CA TYR A 161 -7.41 7.20 3.51
C TYR A 161 -7.77 7.49 2.05
N GLN A 162 -7.40 6.58 1.16
CA GLN A 162 -7.85 6.59 -0.23
C GLN A 162 -7.98 5.17 -0.78
N ILE A 163 -8.87 5.01 -1.78
CA ILE A 163 -8.94 3.81 -2.62
C ILE A 163 -8.60 4.23 -4.04
N VAL A 164 -7.46 3.79 -4.54
CA VAL A 164 -6.87 4.28 -5.78
C VAL A 164 -6.08 3.18 -6.50
N ASN A 165 -5.71 3.42 -7.76
CA ASN A 165 -4.81 2.53 -8.45
C ASN A 165 -3.36 2.84 -8.09
N THR A 166 -2.60 1.78 -7.77
CA THR A 166 -1.15 1.81 -7.62
C THR A 166 -0.50 0.90 -8.67
N PHE A 167 0.77 1.17 -8.99
CA PHE A 167 1.45 0.53 -10.11
C PHE A 167 2.81 0.01 -9.68
N ARG A 168 3.04 -1.30 -9.85
CA ARG A 168 4.32 -1.95 -9.56
C ARG A 168 4.77 -2.76 -10.76
N TYR A 169 5.96 -2.48 -11.28
CA TYR A 169 6.53 -3.22 -12.40
C TYR A 169 6.97 -4.62 -11.94
N GLU A 170 5.97 -5.48 -11.76
CA GLU A 170 6.20 -6.85 -11.33
C GLU A 170 6.76 -7.69 -12.48
N THR A 171 8.01 -8.14 -12.31
CA THR A 171 8.75 -8.90 -13.32
C THR A 171 8.51 -10.40 -13.22
N LYS A 172 8.04 -10.89 -12.06
CA LYS A 172 7.71 -12.30 -11.81
C LYS A 172 6.39 -12.70 -12.48
N GLN A 173 5.87 -13.85 -12.14
CA GLN A 173 4.59 -14.32 -12.65
C GLN A 173 3.44 -13.50 -12.06
N THR A 174 2.62 -12.92 -12.94
CA THR A 174 1.39 -12.24 -12.53
C THR A 174 0.24 -13.25 -12.38
N ARG A 175 -0.68 -12.97 -11.44
CA ARG A 175 -1.89 -13.76 -11.21
C ARG A 175 -3.02 -12.79 -10.83
N SER A 176 -4.12 -12.81 -11.56
CA SER A 176 -5.27 -11.92 -11.35
C SER A 176 -5.66 -11.87 -9.88
N PHE A 177 -5.94 -10.68 -9.36
CA PHE A 177 -6.29 -10.35 -7.98
C PHE A 177 -5.21 -10.62 -6.92
N ILE A 178 -4.19 -11.44 -7.20
CA ILE A 178 -3.16 -11.82 -6.23
C ILE A 178 -1.86 -11.08 -6.48
N ARG A 179 -1.42 -10.98 -7.74
CA ARG A 179 -0.18 -10.31 -8.12
C ARG A 179 -0.31 -9.71 -9.50
N VAL A 180 -0.60 -8.43 -9.53
CA VAL A 180 -0.85 -7.65 -10.75
C VAL A 180 0.06 -6.44 -10.79
N ARG A 181 0.14 -5.77 -11.93
CA ARG A 181 0.96 -4.56 -12.13
C ARG A 181 0.18 -3.28 -11.89
N GLU A 182 -1.11 -3.31 -12.12
CA GLU A 182 -2.06 -2.28 -11.73
C GLU A 182 -2.95 -2.86 -10.64
N ILE A 183 -2.91 -2.26 -9.46
CA ILE A 183 -3.53 -2.75 -8.24
C ILE A 183 -4.65 -1.78 -7.86
N HIS A 184 -5.86 -2.28 -7.68
CA HIS A 184 -6.90 -1.54 -6.95
C HIS A 184 -6.55 -1.60 -5.48
N PHE A 185 -6.16 -0.47 -4.90
CA PHE A 185 -5.39 -0.38 -3.67
C PHE A 185 -6.08 0.52 -2.65
N PHE A 186 -6.32 -0.01 -1.47
CA PHE A 186 -6.69 0.76 -0.29
C PHE A 186 -5.42 1.08 0.51
N GLU A 187 -5.31 2.30 0.99
CA GLU A 187 -4.27 2.72 1.93
C GLU A 187 -4.82 3.82 2.84
N ALA A 188 -4.46 3.78 4.11
CA ALA A 188 -4.70 4.87 5.04
C ALA A 188 -3.40 5.32 5.69
N HIS A 189 -3.27 6.63 5.86
CA HIS A 189 -2.10 7.27 6.46
C HIS A 189 -2.57 8.20 7.56
N THR A 190 -2.02 8.00 8.75
CA THR A 190 -2.42 8.77 9.93
C THR A 190 -1.21 9.38 10.63
N ALA A 191 -1.43 10.55 11.23
CA ALA A 191 -0.41 11.31 11.94
C ALA A 191 -0.84 11.56 13.39
N HIS A 192 0.09 11.40 14.32
CA HIS A 192 -0.19 11.36 15.74
C HIS A 192 0.81 12.20 16.54
N VAL A 193 0.37 12.80 17.64
CA VAL A 193 1.21 13.62 18.54
C VAL A 193 2.43 12.87 19.06
N ASP A 194 2.30 11.57 19.33
CA ASP A 194 3.35 10.74 19.92
C ASP A 194 3.21 9.26 19.56
N GLU A 195 4.16 8.45 20.00
CA GLU A 195 4.19 7.00 19.79
C GLU A 195 3.04 6.29 20.51
N ALA A 196 2.58 6.79 21.66
CA ALA A 196 1.49 6.18 22.41
C ALA A 196 0.15 6.37 21.66
N CYS A 197 -0.08 7.56 21.11
CA CYS A 197 -1.23 7.85 20.25
C CYS A 197 -1.19 6.99 18.97
N ALA A 198 -0.05 6.90 18.31
CA ALA A 198 0.15 6.06 17.12
C ALA A 198 -0.05 4.56 17.41
N SER A 199 0.38 4.08 18.58
CA SER A 199 0.16 2.68 18.98
C SER A 199 -1.33 2.35 19.16
N ARG A 200 -2.13 3.27 19.70
CA ARG A 200 -3.60 3.12 19.76
C ARG A 200 -4.23 3.09 18.38
N GLN A 201 -3.67 3.83 17.42
CA GLN A 201 -4.12 3.75 16.03
C GLN A 201 -3.88 2.38 15.43
N ILE A 202 -2.75 1.73 15.69
CA ILE A 202 -2.51 0.34 15.25
C ILE A 202 -3.58 -0.61 15.79
N GLU A 203 -4.01 -0.45 17.05
CA GLU A 203 -5.08 -1.27 17.63
C GLU A 203 -6.42 -1.03 16.91
N GLU A 204 -6.74 0.23 16.59
CA GLU A 204 -7.93 0.59 15.80
C GLU A 204 -7.85 0.01 14.39
N ASP A 205 -6.69 0.11 13.72
CA ASP A 205 -6.47 -0.44 12.38
C ASP A 205 -6.67 -1.96 12.34
N LEU A 206 -6.20 -2.66 13.38
CA LEU A 206 -6.41 -4.11 13.51
C LEU A 206 -7.88 -4.45 13.75
N ASP A 207 -8.65 -3.63 14.49
CA ASP A 207 -10.11 -3.78 14.60
C ASP A 207 -10.80 -3.57 13.25
N ILE A 208 -10.47 -2.51 12.53
CA ILE A 208 -10.97 -2.24 11.18
C ILE A 208 -10.76 -3.45 10.26
N VAL A 209 -9.52 -3.91 10.15
CA VAL A 209 -9.17 -5.05 9.29
C VAL A 209 -9.86 -6.32 9.77
N GLY A 210 -9.90 -6.60 11.07
CA GLY A 210 -10.58 -7.75 11.65
C GLY A 210 -12.07 -7.78 11.30
N ARG A 211 -12.74 -6.62 11.36
CA ARG A 211 -14.16 -6.47 10.98
C ARG A 211 -14.35 -6.66 9.47
N LEU A 212 -13.50 -6.07 8.63
CA LEU A 212 -13.53 -6.26 7.18
C LEU A 212 -13.37 -7.74 6.81
N MET A 213 -12.38 -8.43 7.37
CA MET A 213 -12.14 -9.85 7.10
C MET A 213 -13.30 -10.72 7.59
N THR A 214 -13.89 -10.39 8.74
CA THR A 214 -15.08 -11.08 9.26
C THR A 214 -16.28 -10.91 8.33
N ASN A 215 -16.55 -9.67 7.88
CA ASN A 215 -17.65 -9.37 6.95
C ASN A 215 -17.49 -10.08 5.60
N MET A 216 -16.24 -10.27 5.16
CA MET A 216 -15.91 -11.04 3.95
C MET A 216 -15.86 -12.56 4.19
N SER A 217 -16.07 -13.03 5.42
CA SER A 217 -15.92 -14.44 5.82
C SER A 217 -14.54 -15.00 5.49
N LEU A 218 -13.51 -14.19 5.64
CA LEU A 218 -12.13 -14.51 5.32
C LEU A 218 -11.32 -14.73 6.61
N PRO A 219 -10.99 -15.99 6.98
CA PRO A 219 -10.17 -16.25 8.15
C PRO A 219 -8.72 -15.79 7.91
N VAL A 220 -8.14 -15.07 8.87
CA VAL A 220 -6.81 -14.51 8.77
C VAL A 220 -5.94 -14.85 9.97
N ILE A 221 -4.62 -14.82 9.76
CA ILE A 221 -3.59 -14.85 10.79
C ILE A 221 -2.99 -13.45 10.90
N ILE A 222 -3.00 -12.88 12.09
CA ILE A 222 -2.38 -11.59 12.38
C ILE A 222 -1.05 -11.87 13.07
N SER A 223 0.04 -11.33 12.54
CA SER A 223 1.38 -11.55 13.09
C SER A 223 2.29 -10.34 12.93
N LYS A 224 3.08 -10.05 13.96
CA LYS A 224 4.17 -9.10 13.86
C LYS A 224 5.29 -9.72 13.02
N ARG A 225 5.72 -9.02 11.99
CA ARG A 225 6.81 -9.50 11.13
C ARG A 225 8.15 -9.44 11.86
N PRO A 226 9.04 -10.42 11.61
CA PRO A 226 10.41 -10.33 12.06
C PRO A 226 11.12 -9.16 11.35
N VAL A 227 12.24 -8.72 11.94
CA VAL A 227 12.98 -7.53 11.45
C VAL A 227 13.32 -7.60 9.96
N TRP A 228 13.70 -8.76 9.45
CA TRP A 228 14.08 -8.97 8.05
C TRP A 228 12.90 -8.99 7.06
N ASP A 229 11.66 -9.07 7.55
CA ASP A 229 10.42 -9.07 6.75
C ASP A 229 9.53 -7.86 7.09
N THR A 230 10.08 -6.88 7.79
CA THR A 230 9.42 -5.61 8.09
C THR A 230 9.42 -4.72 6.85
N PHE A 231 8.34 -3.99 6.61
CA PHE A 231 8.26 -3.03 5.51
C PHE A 231 9.45 -2.05 5.57
N PRO A 232 10.09 -1.75 4.44
CA PRO A 232 11.21 -0.80 4.40
C PRO A 232 10.79 0.56 5.00
N GLY A 233 11.57 1.05 5.96
CA GLY A 233 11.26 2.31 6.64
C GLY A 233 10.29 2.23 7.82
N ALA A 234 9.65 1.07 8.09
CA ALA A 234 8.82 0.89 9.26
C ALA A 234 9.64 0.43 10.48
N TRP A 235 9.30 0.91 11.67
CA TRP A 235 9.84 0.38 12.91
C TRP A 235 9.39 -1.07 13.14
N TYR A 236 8.11 -1.34 12.92
CA TYR A 236 7.60 -2.69 12.80
C TYR A 236 6.41 -2.77 11.83
N THR A 237 6.14 -3.98 11.38
CA THR A 237 5.00 -4.32 10.53
C THR A 237 4.17 -5.40 11.21
N ILE A 238 2.86 -5.20 11.27
CA ILE A 238 1.90 -6.26 11.58
C ILE A 238 1.25 -6.66 10.25
N ALA A 239 1.38 -7.91 9.89
CA ALA A 239 0.80 -8.45 8.67
C ALA A 239 -0.44 -9.28 8.95
N ILE A 240 -1.39 -9.21 8.03
CA ILE A 240 -2.62 -9.98 8.03
C ILE A 240 -2.56 -10.93 6.84
N ASP A 241 -2.46 -12.21 7.13
CA ASP A 241 -2.24 -13.27 6.16
C ASP A 241 -3.43 -14.23 6.06
N VAL A 242 -3.73 -14.67 4.85
CA VAL A 242 -4.68 -15.75 4.55
C VAL A 242 -3.90 -17.03 4.27
N ILE A 243 -4.37 -18.15 4.80
CA ILE A 243 -3.85 -19.47 4.42
C ILE A 243 -4.47 -19.88 3.10
N MET A 244 -3.62 -20.03 2.09
CA MET A 244 -4.05 -20.45 0.76
C MET A 244 -4.22 -22.00 0.70
N PRO A 245 -5.09 -22.53 -0.17
CA PRO A 245 -5.31 -23.96 -0.31
C PRO A 245 -4.05 -24.81 -0.60
N ASN A 246 -2.99 -24.18 -1.08
CA ASN A 246 -1.69 -24.83 -1.33
C ASN A 246 -0.75 -24.83 -0.11
N GLY A 247 -1.24 -24.42 1.06
CA GLY A 247 -0.49 -24.38 2.32
C GLY A 247 0.44 -23.17 2.49
N ARG A 248 0.46 -22.24 1.52
CA ARG A 248 1.21 -20.98 1.64
C ARG A 248 0.35 -19.88 2.25
N THR A 249 0.98 -18.87 2.80
CA THR A 249 0.31 -17.65 3.22
C THR A 249 0.32 -16.61 2.10
N LEU A 250 -0.74 -15.79 2.06
CA LEU A 250 -0.83 -14.59 1.22
C LEU A 250 -1.16 -13.41 2.12
N GLN A 251 -0.29 -12.42 2.16
CA GLN A 251 -0.57 -11.17 2.85
C GLN A 251 -1.69 -10.41 2.12
N VAL A 252 -2.75 -10.09 2.84
CA VAL A 252 -3.92 -9.37 2.31
C VAL A 252 -4.02 -7.94 2.85
N ALA A 253 -3.38 -7.66 3.99
CA ALA A 253 -3.23 -6.33 4.55
C ALA A 253 -1.97 -6.27 5.44
N SER A 254 -1.55 -5.04 5.78
CA SER A 254 -0.48 -4.81 6.75
C SER A 254 -0.61 -3.44 7.38
N CYS A 255 -0.26 -3.34 8.67
CA CYS A 255 -0.15 -2.07 9.39
C CYS A 255 1.32 -1.80 9.68
N HIS A 256 1.78 -0.59 9.38
CA HIS A 256 3.17 -0.16 9.51
C HIS A 256 3.28 0.98 10.51
N HIS A 257 4.06 0.81 11.55
CA HIS A 257 4.39 1.86 12.49
C HIS A 257 5.71 2.49 12.09
N TYR A 258 5.72 3.77 11.76
CA TYR A 258 6.91 4.49 11.28
C TYR A 258 7.64 5.27 12.37
N LYS A 259 7.06 5.41 13.57
CA LYS A 259 7.51 6.39 14.57
C LYS A 259 7.66 7.78 13.93
N ASP A 260 8.70 8.51 14.29
CA ASP A 260 9.02 9.84 13.81
C ASP A 260 10.01 9.89 12.63
N GLN A 261 10.47 8.73 12.14
CA GLN A 261 11.52 8.66 11.13
C GLN A 261 11.10 9.32 9.81
N TRP A 262 9.90 8.99 9.35
CA TRP A 262 9.35 9.62 8.14
C TRP A 262 8.99 11.09 8.38
N ALA A 263 8.51 11.44 9.57
CA ALA A 263 8.26 12.83 9.94
C ALA A 263 9.54 13.67 9.88
N LYS A 264 10.65 13.16 10.38
CA LYS A 264 11.96 13.79 10.27
C LYS A 264 12.45 13.93 8.83
N ALA A 265 12.27 12.89 8.01
CA ALA A 265 12.71 12.92 6.61
C ALA A 265 11.90 13.90 5.75
N PHE A 266 10.60 14.05 6.03
CA PHE A 266 9.69 14.93 5.30
C PHE A 266 9.43 16.26 6.01
N ASP A 267 10.14 16.52 7.13
CA ASP A 267 10.03 17.73 7.95
C ASP A 267 8.59 18.00 8.41
N ILE A 268 7.90 16.93 8.86
CA ILE A 268 6.52 17.02 9.33
C ILE A 268 6.54 17.29 10.83
N THR A 269 6.33 18.55 11.19
CA THR A 269 6.34 19.03 12.57
C THR A 269 5.00 19.65 12.96
N TYR A 270 4.75 19.76 14.24
CA TYR A 270 3.60 20.47 14.80
C TYR A 270 4.02 21.25 16.05
N GLN A 271 3.23 22.26 16.43
CA GLN A 271 3.36 22.94 17.70
C GLN A 271 2.54 22.23 18.77
N ASN A 272 3.18 21.83 19.88
CA ASN A 272 2.51 21.23 21.01
C ASN A 272 1.72 22.29 21.81
N GLU A 273 1.09 21.90 22.92
CA GLU A 273 0.32 22.78 23.81
C GLU A 273 1.17 23.89 24.43
N ASP A 274 2.45 23.66 24.64
CA ASP A 274 3.41 24.62 25.20
C ASP A 274 4.00 25.55 24.11
N GLY A 275 3.69 25.34 22.85
CA GLY A 275 4.22 26.09 21.71
C GLY A 275 5.55 25.58 21.15
N ASP A 276 6.06 24.46 21.66
CA ASP A 276 7.29 23.85 21.19
C ASP A 276 7.04 23.07 19.89
N THR A 277 8.03 23.13 18.98
CA THR A 277 7.97 22.34 17.73
C THR A 277 8.44 20.91 17.98
N GLN A 278 7.63 19.94 17.58
CA GLN A 278 7.90 18.51 17.72
C GLN A 278 7.62 17.75 16.43
N TYR A 279 8.34 16.63 16.22
CA TYR A 279 8.03 15.65 15.19
C TYR A 279 6.90 14.74 15.64
N LEU A 280 6.07 14.35 14.71
CA LEU A 280 4.93 13.47 14.95
C LEU A 280 5.25 12.00 14.61
N SER A 281 4.38 11.07 15.04
CA SER A 281 4.44 9.65 14.67
C SER A 281 3.47 9.34 13.55
N LEU A 282 3.89 8.51 12.60
CA LEU A 282 3.10 8.13 11.42
C LEU A 282 2.76 6.65 11.41
N ILE A 283 1.54 6.35 10.94
CA ILE A 283 1.06 5.00 10.71
C ILE A 283 0.57 4.89 9.26
N HIS A 284 0.80 3.73 8.66
CA HIS A 284 0.27 3.33 7.36
C HIS A 284 -0.39 1.94 7.46
N ILE A 285 -1.58 1.81 6.87
CA ILE A 285 -2.32 0.56 6.72
C ILE A 285 -2.61 0.28 5.26
#